data_51e8e57454a03614893c93c4a60f0a37
#
_entry.id   51e8e57454a03614893c93c4a60f0a37
#
_cell.length_a   1.000
_cell.length_b   1.000
_cell.length_c   1.000
_cell.angle_alpha   90.00
_cell.angle_beta   90.00
_cell.angle_gamma   90.00
#
_symmetry.space_group_name_H-M   'P 1'
#
loop_
_entity.id
_entity.type
_entity.pdbx_description
1 polymer ?
#
loop_
_entity_poly.entity_id
_entity_poly.type
_entity_poly.pdbx_seq_one_letter_code
_entity_poly.pdbx_strand_id
1 'polypeptide(L)'
;MICSNCGADISSKDTKCPYCGAMQYEASEKKYMNDLYKINSDMDNLDKNVRRYALLSIAKSIGYVLIGTAAALVIGVAIGRFDYKQYNDSRKERNEIHKAMDWYDDNSAKLDELYTLQRYSEARDIIRNYDGNTSLMASWEHYNFIQLYDWYYDAFSKVYENVKGQDKAEVMEYQFKNGYRHALDLVNMKENKGSYANRNYMTCSKEDRQIIDMWVENARDYLVNYAGLSEDDIRQHIDELYPDGYYDYKLGQSYEDKYYEEWSRR
;
A
#
# COMPACT_ATOMS: atom_id res chain seq x y z
N MET A 1 -63.84 -9.37 70.78
CA MET A 1 -65.19 -10.00 70.68
C MET A 1 -65.25 -11.17 71.63
N ILE A 2 -66.48 -11.52 72.10
CA ILE A 2 -66.67 -12.62 73.04
C ILE A 2 -66.85 -13.95 72.28
N CYS A 3 -66.10 -14.97 72.68
CA CYS A 3 -66.24 -16.31 72.09
C CYS A 3 -67.65 -16.86 72.41
N SER A 4 -68.36 -17.25 71.37
CA SER A 4 -69.74 -17.78 71.50
C SER A 4 -69.79 -19.13 72.20
N ASN A 5 -68.67 -19.87 72.32
CA ASN A 5 -68.61 -21.18 72.95
C ASN A 5 -68.18 -21.15 74.44
N CYS A 6 -67.15 -20.33 74.78
CA CYS A 6 -66.64 -20.36 76.15
C CYS A 6 -66.68 -18.95 76.85
N GLY A 7 -67.19 -17.89 76.25
CA GLY A 7 -67.35 -16.55 76.81
C GLY A 7 -66.08 -15.77 77.01
N ALA A 8 -64.91 -16.31 76.54
CA ALA A 8 -63.62 -15.58 76.63
C ALA A 8 -63.57 -14.42 75.67
N ASP A 9 -62.89 -13.31 76.07
CA ASP A 9 -62.62 -12.21 75.15
C ASP A 9 -61.47 -12.52 74.26
N ILE A 10 -61.69 -12.44 72.97
CA ILE A 10 -60.75 -12.83 71.89
C ILE A 10 -60.60 -11.72 70.84
N SER A 11 -59.48 -11.72 70.10
CA SER A 11 -59.29 -10.77 69.03
C SER A 11 -60.28 -11.00 67.88
N SER A 12 -60.79 -9.93 67.28
CA SER A 12 -61.68 -10.00 66.10
C SER A 12 -60.97 -10.55 64.86
N LYS A 13 -59.67 -10.79 64.95
CA LYS A 13 -58.87 -11.41 63.87
C LYS A 13 -58.66 -12.92 64.05
N ASP A 14 -58.98 -13.46 65.25
CA ASP A 14 -58.75 -14.88 65.52
C ASP A 14 -59.81 -15.73 64.91
N THR A 15 -59.43 -16.58 63.98
CA THR A 15 -60.36 -17.53 63.31
C THR A 15 -60.73 -18.72 64.20
N LYS A 16 -59.94 -18.97 65.27
CA LYS A 16 -60.14 -19.94 66.27
C LYS A 16 -59.92 -19.32 67.64
N CYS A 17 -60.81 -19.68 68.63
CA CYS A 17 -60.61 -19.27 69.98
C CYS A 17 -59.33 -19.90 70.58
N PRO A 18 -58.37 -19.13 71.13
CA PRO A 18 -57.15 -19.67 71.72
C PRO A 18 -57.42 -20.45 73.04
N TYR A 19 -58.54 -20.26 73.67
CA TYR A 19 -58.86 -20.87 74.93
C TYR A 19 -59.63 -22.22 74.78
N CYS A 20 -60.60 -22.33 73.84
CA CYS A 20 -61.40 -23.53 73.68
C CYS A 20 -61.33 -24.19 72.28
N GLY A 21 -60.56 -23.57 71.35
CA GLY A 21 -60.35 -24.09 69.98
C GLY A 21 -61.60 -23.94 69.06
N ALA A 22 -62.71 -23.37 69.52
CA ALA A 22 -63.91 -23.24 68.68
C ALA A 22 -63.68 -22.25 67.52
N MET A 23 -64.20 -22.62 66.33
CA MET A 23 -64.06 -21.74 65.12
C MET A 23 -64.94 -20.50 65.27
N GLN A 24 -64.44 -19.36 64.87
CA GLN A 24 -65.15 -18.09 64.82
C GLN A 24 -65.55 -17.83 63.35
N TYR A 25 -66.82 -18.12 63.06
CA TYR A 25 -67.27 -18.08 61.67
C TYR A 25 -67.08 -16.70 61.01
N GLU A 26 -67.43 -15.62 61.69
CA GLU A 26 -67.34 -14.28 61.14
C GLU A 26 -65.88 -13.88 60.84
N ALA A 27 -64.94 -14.20 61.73
CA ALA A 27 -63.53 -13.93 61.52
C ALA A 27 -62.94 -14.80 60.39
N SER A 28 -63.37 -16.04 60.32
CA SER A 28 -62.97 -16.98 59.26
C SER A 28 -63.48 -16.53 57.91
N GLU A 29 -64.78 -16.18 57.81
CA GLU A 29 -65.39 -15.66 56.60
C GLU A 29 -64.71 -14.38 56.10
N LYS A 30 -64.46 -13.42 56.98
CA LYS A 30 -63.78 -12.19 56.66
C LYS A 30 -62.35 -12.45 56.16
N LYS A 31 -61.63 -13.37 56.77
CA LYS A 31 -60.32 -13.77 56.35
C LYS A 31 -60.35 -14.41 54.93
N TYR A 32 -61.28 -15.35 54.73
CA TYR A 32 -61.48 -16.04 53.46
C TYR A 32 -61.76 -15.00 52.34
N MET A 33 -62.69 -14.10 52.57
CA MET A 33 -63.03 -13.05 51.60
C MET A 33 -61.79 -12.15 51.29
N ASN A 34 -61.01 -11.77 52.31
CA ASN A 34 -59.79 -11.02 52.07
C ASN A 34 -58.73 -11.78 51.24
N ASP A 35 -58.56 -13.06 51.52
CA ASP A 35 -57.66 -13.94 50.75
C ASP A 35 -58.13 -14.10 49.30
N LEU A 36 -59.45 -14.21 49.07
CA LEU A 36 -60.06 -14.26 47.71
C LEU A 36 -59.78 -12.92 46.95
N TYR A 37 -60.02 -11.79 47.59
CA TYR A 37 -59.71 -10.44 47.00
C TYR A 37 -58.23 -10.30 46.63
N LYS A 38 -57.35 -10.80 47.46
CA LYS A 38 -55.92 -10.78 47.21
C LYS A 38 -55.55 -11.66 46.00
N ILE A 39 -56.07 -12.88 45.96
CA ILE A 39 -55.84 -13.80 44.83
C ILE A 39 -56.36 -13.18 43.54
N ASN A 40 -57.55 -12.61 43.55
CA ASN A 40 -58.11 -11.97 42.36
C ASN A 40 -57.26 -10.79 41.88
N SER A 41 -56.80 -9.93 42.84
CA SER A 41 -55.91 -8.83 42.53
C SER A 41 -54.57 -9.30 42.00
N ASP A 42 -54.00 -10.40 42.52
CA ASP A 42 -52.74 -10.96 42.07
C ASP A 42 -52.91 -11.57 40.67
N MET A 43 -54.04 -12.20 40.36
CA MET A 43 -54.38 -12.73 39.03
C MET A 43 -54.48 -11.59 37.99
N ASP A 44 -55.15 -10.48 38.29
CA ASP A 44 -55.28 -9.34 37.40
C ASP A 44 -53.92 -8.70 37.13
N ASN A 45 -53.06 -8.63 38.13
CA ASN A 45 -51.69 -8.12 38.01
C ASN A 45 -50.83 -9.08 37.19
N LEU A 46 -50.98 -10.38 37.34
CA LEU A 46 -50.30 -11.40 36.54
C LEU A 46 -50.65 -11.26 35.06
N ASP A 47 -51.97 -11.16 34.74
CA ASP A 47 -52.40 -11.05 33.33
C ASP A 47 -51.86 -9.77 32.67
N LYS A 48 -51.89 -8.65 33.36
CA LYS A 48 -51.28 -7.37 32.89
C LYS A 48 -49.76 -7.51 32.65
N ASN A 49 -49.07 -8.15 33.58
CA ASN A 49 -47.63 -8.30 33.50
C ASN A 49 -47.25 -9.28 32.37
N VAL A 50 -47.94 -10.42 32.21
CA VAL A 50 -47.71 -11.37 31.14
C VAL A 50 -47.91 -10.73 29.77
N ARG A 51 -48.98 -9.96 29.57
CA ARG A 51 -49.18 -9.21 28.30
C ARG A 51 -48.07 -8.23 28.02
N ARG A 52 -47.62 -7.48 29.03
CA ARG A 52 -46.52 -6.50 28.88
C ARG A 52 -45.21 -7.19 28.55
N TYR A 53 -44.85 -8.31 29.19
CA TYR A 53 -43.62 -9.04 28.88
C TYR A 53 -43.69 -9.69 27.50
N ALA A 54 -44.85 -10.23 27.10
CA ALA A 54 -45.02 -10.79 25.77
C ALA A 54 -44.84 -9.73 24.68
N LEU A 55 -45.44 -8.56 24.83
CA LEU A 55 -45.29 -7.46 23.86
C LEU A 55 -43.83 -6.95 23.79
N LEU A 56 -43.15 -6.84 24.92
CA LEU A 56 -41.72 -6.42 24.96
C LEU A 56 -40.82 -7.48 24.32
N SER A 57 -41.10 -8.75 24.52
CA SER A 57 -40.34 -9.84 23.92
C SER A 57 -40.51 -9.85 22.40
N ILE A 58 -41.74 -9.70 21.90
CA ILE A 58 -42.02 -9.59 20.46
C ILE A 58 -41.34 -8.38 19.86
N ALA A 59 -41.42 -7.19 20.50
CA ALA A 59 -40.79 -5.99 20.02
C ALA A 59 -39.25 -6.11 19.95
N LYS A 60 -38.63 -6.75 20.94
CA LYS A 60 -37.17 -7.04 20.91
C LYS A 60 -36.81 -7.99 19.76
N SER A 61 -37.59 -9.06 19.57
CA SER A 61 -37.32 -10.02 18.47
C SER A 61 -37.44 -9.37 17.11
N ILE A 62 -38.46 -8.54 16.89
CA ILE A 62 -38.57 -7.75 15.63
C ILE A 62 -37.37 -6.80 15.48
N GLY A 63 -36.96 -6.13 16.56
CA GLY A 63 -35.79 -5.26 16.55
C GLY A 63 -34.51 -5.99 16.13
N TYR A 64 -34.25 -7.17 16.65
CA TYR A 64 -33.07 -7.97 16.24
C TYR A 64 -33.13 -8.42 14.78
N VAL A 65 -34.29 -8.80 14.28
CA VAL A 65 -34.45 -9.17 12.87
C VAL A 65 -34.18 -7.96 11.97
N LEU A 66 -34.73 -6.80 12.30
CA LEU A 66 -34.50 -5.57 11.50
C LEU A 66 -33.01 -5.13 11.51
N ILE A 67 -32.37 -5.21 12.67
CA ILE A 67 -30.92 -4.89 12.77
C ILE A 67 -30.09 -5.90 11.95
N GLY A 68 -30.40 -7.19 12.06
CA GLY A 68 -29.72 -8.26 11.32
C GLY A 68 -29.86 -8.10 9.80
N THR A 69 -31.08 -7.79 9.32
CA THR A 69 -31.30 -7.56 7.88
C THR A 69 -30.62 -6.29 7.38
N ALA A 70 -30.64 -5.21 8.15
CA ALA A 70 -29.92 -3.99 7.80
C ALA A 70 -28.40 -4.22 7.74
N ALA A 71 -27.84 -4.92 8.71
CA ALA A 71 -26.42 -5.29 8.71
C ALA A 71 -26.05 -6.16 7.49
N ALA A 72 -26.87 -7.16 7.17
CA ALA A 72 -26.65 -8.01 6.00
C ALA A 72 -26.68 -7.22 4.68
N LEU A 73 -27.60 -6.26 4.54
CA LEU A 73 -27.66 -5.38 3.38
C LEU A 73 -26.42 -4.49 3.25
N VAL A 74 -25.96 -3.89 4.35
CA VAL A 74 -24.72 -3.06 4.34
C VAL A 74 -23.52 -3.90 3.93
N ILE A 75 -23.36 -5.10 4.50
CA ILE A 75 -22.27 -6.01 4.15
C ILE A 75 -22.37 -6.43 2.68
N GLY A 76 -23.56 -6.79 2.20
CA GLY A 76 -23.78 -7.16 0.80
C GLY A 76 -23.40 -6.04 -0.19
N VAL A 77 -23.79 -4.80 0.13
CA VAL A 77 -23.39 -3.62 -0.68
C VAL A 77 -21.90 -3.38 -0.64
N ALA A 78 -21.26 -3.53 0.53
CA ALA A 78 -19.82 -3.35 0.68
C ALA A 78 -19.04 -4.39 -0.13
N ILE A 79 -19.41 -5.66 -0.04
CA ILE A 79 -18.80 -6.75 -0.83
C ILE A 79 -19.01 -6.48 -2.34
N GLY A 80 -20.23 -6.18 -2.77
CA GLY A 80 -20.51 -5.92 -4.18
C GLY A 80 -19.73 -4.73 -4.75
N ARG A 81 -19.50 -3.67 -3.96
CA ARG A 81 -18.66 -2.55 -4.37
C ARG A 81 -17.18 -2.93 -4.46
N PHE A 82 -16.69 -3.74 -3.53
CA PHE A 82 -15.31 -4.23 -3.54
C PHE A 82 -15.06 -5.10 -4.77
N ASP A 83 -15.92 -6.08 -5.03
CA ASP A 83 -15.82 -6.98 -6.18
C ASP A 83 -15.89 -6.20 -7.51
N TYR A 84 -16.81 -5.23 -7.61
CA TYR A 84 -16.94 -4.39 -8.79
C TYR A 84 -15.70 -3.54 -9.05
N LYS A 85 -15.09 -2.97 -7.98
CA LYS A 85 -13.84 -2.21 -8.09
C LYS A 85 -12.70 -3.11 -8.55
N GLN A 86 -12.53 -4.26 -7.92
CA GLN A 86 -11.49 -5.23 -8.28
C GLN A 86 -11.64 -5.73 -9.72
N TYR A 87 -12.87 -6.01 -10.16
CA TYR A 87 -13.15 -6.41 -11.53
C TYR A 87 -12.78 -5.30 -12.54
N ASN A 88 -13.14 -4.06 -12.26
CA ASN A 88 -12.79 -2.93 -13.14
C ASN A 88 -11.30 -2.67 -13.19
N ASP A 89 -10.60 -2.76 -12.06
CA ASP A 89 -9.15 -2.59 -12.00
C ASP A 89 -8.45 -3.68 -12.82
N SER A 90 -8.86 -4.94 -12.67
CA SER A 90 -8.34 -6.06 -13.48
C SER A 90 -8.68 -5.94 -14.97
N ARG A 91 -9.82 -5.35 -15.33
CA ARG A 91 -10.18 -5.09 -16.72
C ARG A 91 -9.33 -3.97 -17.33
N LYS A 92 -9.07 -2.90 -16.57
CA LYS A 92 -8.18 -1.82 -16.99
C LYS A 92 -6.77 -2.34 -17.22
N GLU A 93 -6.23 -3.09 -16.27
CA GLU A 93 -4.91 -3.70 -16.38
C GLU A 93 -4.78 -4.59 -17.61
N ARG A 94 -5.76 -5.47 -17.89
CA ARG A 94 -5.77 -6.27 -19.13
C ARG A 94 -5.80 -5.42 -20.39
N ASN A 95 -6.59 -4.34 -20.40
CA ASN A 95 -6.65 -3.45 -21.54
C ASN A 95 -5.31 -2.72 -21.78
N GLU A 96 -4.62 -2.31 -20.71
CA GLU A 96 -3.29 -1.71 -20.81
C GLU A 96 -2.26 -2.71 -21.33
N ILE A 97 -2.32 -3.96 -20.88
CA ILE A 97 -1.46 -5.06 -21.41
C ILE A 97 -1.72 -5.26 -22.91
N HIS A 98 -2.98 -5.36 -23.34
CA HIS A 98 -3.30 -5.55 -24.77
C HIS A 98 -2.80 -4.37 -25.60
N LYS A 99 -3.04 -3.14 -25.17
CA LYS A 99 -2.53 -1.94 -25.88
C LYS A 99 -1.00 -1.95 -26.00
N ALA A 100 -0.30 -2.38 -24.95
CA ALA A 100 1.15 -2.46 -24.98
C ALA A 100 1.64 -3.57 -25.94
N MET A 101 0.94 -4.69 -26.00
CA MET A 101 1.25 -5.77 -26.95
C MET A 101 1.00 -5.33 -28.38
N ASP A 102 -0.17 -4.76 -28.67
CA ASP A 102 -0.51 -4.24 -30.01
C ASP A 102 0.51 -3.19 -30.48
N TRP A 103 0.88 -2.27 -29.58
CA TRP A 103 1.90 -1.27 -29.88
C TRP A 103 3.27 -1.91 -30.16
N TYR A 104 3.67 -2.92 -29.37
CA TYR A 104 4.92 -3.61 -29.55
C TYR A 104 4.95 -4.36 -30.89
N ASP A 105 3.89 -5.05 -31.24
CA ASP A 105 3.77 -5.77 -32.52
C ASP A 105 3.92 -4.80 -33.70
N ASP A 106 3.36 -3.58 -33.60
CA ASP A 106 3.45 -2.54 -34.63
C ASP A 106 4.85 -1.90 -34.73
N ASN A 107 5.63 -1.87 -33.63
CA ASN A 107 6.88 -1.12 -33.56
C ASN A 107 8.14 -2.01 -33.41
N SER A 108 8.01 -3.31 -33.10
CA SER A 108 9.15 -4.20 -32.81
C SER A 108 10.18 -4.23 -33.94
N ALA A 109 9.75 -4.40 -35.17
CA ALA A 109 10.66 -4.44 -36.34
C ALA A 109 11.45 -3.12 -36.48
N LYS A 110 10.83 -1.99 -36.16
CA LYS A 110 11.51 -0.68 -36.20
C LYS A 110 12.49 -0.53 -35.05
N LEU A 111 12.15 -1.00 -33.86
CA LEU A 111 13.04 -1.00 -32.69
C LEU A 111 14.28 -1.87 -32.94
N ASP A 112 14.12 -3.06 -33.55
CA ASP A 112 15.21 -3.98 -33.92
C ASP A 112 16.13 -3.36 -34.99
N GLU A 113 15.54 -2.66 -35.99
CA GLU A 113 16.30 -1.91 -36.99
C GLU A 113 17.15 -0.83 -36.32
N LEU A 114 16.55 -0.01 -35.43
CA LEU A 114 17.25 1.08 -34.76
C LEU A 114 18.34 0.57 -33.81
N TYR A 115 18.09 -0.54 -33.12
CA TYR A 115 19.11 -1.18 -32.28
C TYR A 115 20.30 -1.66 -33.14
N THR A 116 20.03 -2.37 -34.24
CA THR A 116 21.07 -2.86 -35.17
C THR A 116 21.90 -1.71 -35.74
N LEU A 117 21.27 -0.57 -36.04
CA LEU A 117 21.94 0.63 -36.54
C LEU A 117 22.59 1.46 -35.44
N GLN A 118 22.57 1.02 -34.18
CA GLN A 118 23.07 1.73 -33.00
C GLN A 118 22.42 3.11 -32.78
N ARG A 119 21.20 3.31 -33.27
CA ARG A 119 20.41 4.54 -33.12
C ARG A 119 19.57 4.49 -31.84
N TYR A 120 20.25 4.28 -30.71
CA TYR A 120 19.60 4.02 -29.41
C TYR A 120 18.76 5.19 -28.91
N SER A 121 19.16 6.43 -29.20
CA SER A 121 18.35 7.61 -28.84
C SER A 121 17.00 7.64 -29.54
N GLU A 122 16.95 7.19 -30.80
CA GLU A 122 15.69 7.13 -31.53
C GLU A 122 14.80 5.96 -31.07
N ALA A 123 15.39 4.81 -30.76
CA ALA A 123 14.66 3.70 -30.14
C ALA A 123 14.05 4.12 -28.80
N ARG A 124 14.85 4.82 -27.95
CA ARG A 124 14.37 5.42 -26.70
C ARG A 124 13.20 6.38 -26.93
N ASP A 125 13.30 7.27 -27.91
CA ASP A 125 12.27 8.27 -28.19
C ASP A 125 10.96 7.63 -28.66
N ILE A 126 11.04 6.55 -29.43
CA ILE A 126 9.86 5.76 -29.80
C ILE A 126 9.20 5.16 -28.53
N ILE A 127 9.99 4.57 -27.63
CA ILE A 127 9.48 3.99 -26.38
C ILE A 127 8.88 5.05 -25.47
N ARG A 128 9.54 6.22 -25.32
CA ARG A 128 9.06 7.34 -24.48
C ARG A 128 7.78 7.98 -25.01
N ASN A 129 7.58 8.00 -26.31
CA ASN A 129 6.36 8.56 -26.93
C ASN A 129 5.16 7.62 -26.82
N TYR A 130 5.33 6.41 -26.30
CA TYR A 130 4.21 5.54 -25.99
C TYR A 130 3.45 6.05 -24.76
N ASP A 131 2.16 6.34 -24.95
CA ASP A 131 1.26 6.86 -23.91
C ASP A 131 0.67 5.74 -23.03
N GLY A 132 1.52 4.81 -22.61
CA GLY A 132 1.11 3.67 -21.77
C GLY A 132 2.18 3.25 -20.77
N ASN A 133 1.92 2.13 -20.08
CA ASN A 133 2.88 1.59 -19.14
C ASN A 133 4.05 0.92 -19.88
N THR A 134 5.18 1.59 -19.97
CA THR A 134 6.40 1.11 -20.64
C THR A 134 7.01 -0.13 -20.00
N SER A 135 6.72 -0.44 -18.72
CA SER A 135 7.21 -1.66 -18.08
C SER A 135 6.64 -2.94 -18.70
N LEU A 136 5.51 -2.84 -19.41
CA LEU A 136 4.91 -3.96 -20.14
C LEU A 136 5.66 -4.29 -21.45
N MET A 137 6.58 -3.41 -21.86
CA MET A 137 7.46 -3.63 -23.02
C MET A 137 8.73 -4.44 -22.69
N ALA A 138 8.86 -4.87 -21.43
CA ALA A 138 9.99 -5.69 -20.98
C ALA A 138 10.11 -7.06 -21.71
N SER A 139 9.14 -7.41 -22.59
CA SER A 139 9.22 -8.54 -23.50
C SER A 139 10.19 -8.32 -24.67
N TRP A 140 10.49 -7.07 -25.01
CA TRP A 140 11.52 -6.79 -26.00
C TRP A 140 12.92 -7.03 -25.41
N GLU A 141 13.71 -7.84 -26.08
CA GLU A 141 15.02 -8.31 -25.58
C GLU A 141 15.94 -7.16 -25.16
N HIS A 142 15.93 -6.03 -25.90
CA HIS A 142 16.80 -4.88 -25.66
C HIS A 142 16.15 -3.77 -24.80
N TYR A 143 14.97 -4.02 -24.22
CA TYR A 143 14.27 -3.00 -23.44
C TYR A 143 15.12 -2.49 -22.27
N ASN A 144 15.67 -3.40 -21.46
CA ASN A 144 16.49 -3.00 -20.30
C ASN A 144 17.78 -2.30 -20.73
N PHE A 145 18.34 -2.67 -21.87
CA PHE A 145 19.49 -1.98 -22.45
C PHE A 145 19.16 -0.52 -22.81
N ILE A 146 18.03 -0.27 -23.48
CA ILE A 146 17.60 1.10 -23.82
C ILE A 146 17.27 1.91 -22.57
N GLN A 147 16.72 1.29 -21.51
CA GLN A 147 16.52 1.98 -20.23
C GLN A 147 17.86 2.40 -19.60
N LEU A 148 18.87 1.53 -19.61
CA LEU A 148 20.20 1.87 -19.09
C LEU A 148 20.89 2.90 -19.96
N TYR A 149 20.72 2.84 -21.30
CA TYR A 149 21.18 3.89 -22.21
C TYR A 149 20.58 5.25 -21.84
N ASP A 150 19.27 5.31 -21.67
CA ASP A 150 18.52 6.52 -21.35
C ASP A 150 18.91 7.13 -20.00
N TRP A 151 19.06 6.31 -18.97
CA TRP A 151 19.31 6.79 -17.61
C TRP A 151 20.77 7.17 -17.35
N TYR A 152 21.70 6.50 -18.00
CA TYR A 152 23.12 6.62 -17.65
C TYR A 152 24.00 7.08 -18.81
N TYR A 153 23.86 6.49 -19.98
CA TYR A 153 24.84 6.73 -21.05
C TYR A 153 24.52 7.93 -21.95
N ASP A 154 23.26 8.21 -22.27
CA ASP A 154 22.90 9.31 -23.18
C ASP A 154 23.42 10.68 -22.69
N ALA A 155 23.25 10.97 -21.39
CA ALA A 155 23.77 12.19 -20.79
C ALA A 155 25.30 12.20 -20.73
N PHE A 156 25.92 11.09 -20.33
CA PHE A 156 27.37 10.96 -20.28
C PHE A 156 28.01 11.09 -21.67
N SER A 157 27.50 10.38 -22.67
CA SER A 157 28.09 10.39 -24.02
C SER A 157 28.14 11.78 -24.64
N LYS A 158 27.09 12.58 -24.46
CA LYS A 158 27.03 13.97 -24.93
C LYS A 158 28.12 14.84 -24.31
N VAL A 159 28.35 14.68 -23.01
CA VAL A 159 29.43 15.41 -22.33
C VAL A 159 30.79 14.89 -22.77
N TYR A 160 30.98 13.56 -22.79
CA TYR A 160 32.22 12.90 -23.13
C TYR A 160 32.70 13.26 -24.55
N GLU A 161 31.82 13.20 -25.53
CA GLU A 161 32.13 13.58 -26.92
C GLU A 161 32.45 15.07 -27.04
N ASN A 162 31.77 15.94 -26.31
CA ASN A 162 32.04 17.38 -26.30
C ASN A 162 33.41 17.71 -25.69
N VAL A 163 33.80 17.04 -24.62
CA VAL A 163 35.04 17.35 -23.88
C VAL A 163 36.27 16.70 -24.51
N LYS A 164 36.12 15.51 -25.12
CA LYS A 164 37.22 14.73 -25.71
C LYS A 164 37.96 15.46 -26.81
N GLY A 165 37.30 16.37 -27.53
CA GLY A 165 37.87 17.12 -28.63
C GLY A 165 38.19 18.59 -28.32
N GLN A 166 37.93 19.09 -27.12
CA GLN A 166 38.11 20.50 -26.73
C GLN A 166 39.41 20.73 -26.02
N ASP A 167 39.96 21.95 -26.20
CA ASP A 167 41.01 22.42 -25.30
C ASP A 167 40.41 22.54 -23.87
N LYS A 168 41.19 22.18 -22.88
CA LYS A 168 40.80 22.22 -21.47
C LYS A 168 40.27 23.60 -21.05
N ALA A 169 40.82 24.67 -21.58
CA ALA A 169 40.38 26.03 -21.31
C ALA A 169 38.97 26.36 -21.83
N GLU A 170 38.44 25.56 -22.76
CA GLU A 170 37.12 25.76 -23.36
C GLU A 170 36.02 24.98 -22.65
N VAL A 171 36.38 24.04 -21.76
CA VAL A 171 35.44 23.21 -21.04
C VAL A 171 34.83 23.96 -19.87
N MET A 172 33.53 24.13 -19.91
CA MET A 172 32.80 24.80 -18.83
C MET A 172 32.66 23.93 -17.59
N GLU A 173 32.64 24.55 -16.42
CA GLU A 173 32.50 23.90 -15.13
C GLU A 173 31.33 22.89 -15.08
N TYR A 174 30.16 23.26 -15.60
CA TYR A 174 29.01 22.38 -15.60
C TYR A 174 29.21 21.13 -16.47
N GLN A 175 30.00 21.21 -17.55
CA GLN A 175 30.30 20.05 -18.41
C GLN A 175 31.21 19.08 -17.65
N PHE A 176 32.23 19.56 -16.98
CA PHE A 176 33.11 18.75 -16.15
C PHE A 176 32.29 18.02 -15.06
N LYS A 177 31.53 18.78 -14.28
CA LYS A 177 30.71 18.21 -13.16
C LYS A 177 29.68 17.18 -13.62
N ASN A 178 28.99 17.47 -14.71
CA ASN A 178 28.06 16.50 -15.29
C ASN A 178 28.77 15.24 -15.79
N GLY A 179 29.90 15.39 -16.47
CA GLY A 179 30.70 14.26 -16.91
C GLY A 179 31.20 13.41 -15.76
N TYR A 180 31.72 14.04 -14.71
CA TYR A 180 32.17 13.38 -13.50
C TYR A 180 31.04 12.55 -12.84
N ARG A 181 29.87 13.16 -12.59
CA ARG A 181 28.72 12.47 -11.98
C ARG A 181 28.22 11.33 -12.83
N HIS A 182 27.96 11.57 -14.11
CA HIS A 182 27.42 10.51 -14.99
C HIS A 182 28.42 9.38 -15.23
N ALA A 183 29.73 9.68 -15.23
CA ALA A 183 30.74 8.63 -15.28
C ALA A 183 30.73 7.75 -14.03
N LEU A 184 30.62 8.35 -12.84
CA LEU A 184 30.45 7.59 -11.58
C LEU A 184 29.16 6.77 -11.57
N ASP A 185 28.04 7.31 -12.06
CA ASP A 185 26.78 6.57 -12.19
C ASP A 185 26.94 5.29 -13.03
N LEU A 186 27.66 5.39 -14.17
CA LEU A 186 27.94 4.25 -15.04
C LEU A 186 28.81 3.19 -14.36
N VAL A 187 29.89 3.62 -13.67
CA VAL A 187 30.76 2.68 -12.95
C VAL A 187 30.00 2.04 -11.78
N ASN A 188 29.25 2.82 -11.01
CA ASN A 188 28.42 2.33 -9.91
C ASN A 188 27.37 1.31 -10.39
N MET A 189 26.72 1.54 -11.53
CA MET A 189 25.76 0.60 -12.12
C MET A 189 26.37 -0.81 -12.26
N LYS A 190 27.63 -0.92 -12.69
CA LYS A 190 28.31 -2.22 -12.88
C LYS A 190 28.81 -2.79 -11.56
N GLU A 191 29.37 -1.99 -10.67
CA GLU A 191 30.11 -2.45 -9.49
C GLU A 191 29.22 -2.65 -8.26
N ASN A 192 28.17 -1.85 -8.09
CA ASN A 192 27.27 -1.94 -6.95
C ASN A 192 26.26 -3.08 -7.12
N LYS A 193 26.70 -4.29 -6.76
CA LYS A 193 25.91 -5.51 -6.87
C LYS A 193 24.65 -5.43 -6.01
N GLY A 194 23.49 -5.56 -6.66
CA GLY A 194 22.18 -5.54 -6.01
C GLY A 194 21.45 -4.20 -6.11
N SER A 195 22.08 -3.13 -6.60
CA SER A 195 21.38 -1.91 -6.98
C SER A 195 20.33 -2.18 -8.07
N TYR A 196 19.34 -1.30 -8.21
CA TYR A 196 18.33 -1.44 -9.26
C TYR A 196 18.97 -1.42 -10.66
N ALA A 197 19.94 -0.54 -10.88
CA ALA A 197 20.67 -0.44 -12.13
C ALA A 197 21.47 -1.70 -12.44
N ASN A 198 22.16 -2.28 -11.45
CA ASN A 198 22.90 -3.53 -11.61
C ASN A 198 21.97 -4.71 -11.95
N ARG A 199 20.80 -4.79 -11.32
CA ARG A 199 19.81 -5.83 -11.67
C ARG A 199 19.37 -5.72 -13.13
N ASN A 200 19.10 -4.52 -13.65
CA ASN A 200 18.75 -4.31 -15.05
C ASN A 200 19.92 -4.69 -15.98
N TYR A 201 21.16 -4.30 -15.66
CA TYR A 201 22.36 -4.74 -16.38
C TYR A 201 22.46 -6.27 -16.43
N MET A 202 22.22 -6.96 -15.33
CA MET A 202 22.28 -8.43 -15.26
C MET A 202 21.19 -9.14 -16.07
N THR A 203 20.08 -8.48 -16.36
CA THR A 203 18.98 -9.01 -17.21
C THR A 203 19.21 -8.76 -18.71
N CYS A 204 20.14 -7.90 -19.09
CA CYS A 204 20.48 -7.66 -20.48
C CYS A 204 21.11 -8.89 -21.15
N SER A 205 20.98 -9.01 -22.47
CA SER A 205 21.65 -10.03 -23.26
C SER A 205 23.18 -9.97 -23.10
N LYS A 206 23.87 -10.99 -23.55
CA LYS A 206 25.35 -10.98 -23.51
C LYS A 206 25.90 -9.88 -24.41
N GLU A 207 25.29 -9.69 -25.55
CA GLU A 207 25.64 -8.69 -26.57
C GLU A 207 25.42 -7.27 -25.99
N ASP A 208 24.28 -7.01 -25.37
CA ASP A 208 23.97 -5.75 -24.70
C ASP A 208 24.98 -5.43 -23.62
N ARG A 209 25.32 -6.41 -22.77
CA ARG A 209 26.32 -6.21 -21.71
C ARG A 209 27.69 -5.87 -22.25
N GLN A 210 28.10 -6.40 -23.39
CA GLN A 210 29.36 -6.01 -24.02
C GLN A 210 29.36 -4.53 -24.42
N ILE A 211 28.24 -4.04 -24.93
CA ILE A 211 28.10 -2.62 -25.28
C ILE A 211 28.12 -1.74 -24.01
N ILE A 212 27.39 -2.15 -22.98
CA ILE A 212 27.37 -1.45 -21.68
C ILE A 212 28.76 -1.46 -21.05
N ASP A 213 29.50 -2.54 -21.15
CA ASP A 213 30.88 -2.63 -20.65
C ASP A 213 31.80 -1.60 -21.34
N MET A 214 31.62 -1.37 -22.64
CA MET A 214 32.34 -0.29 -23.35
C MET A 214 31.94 1.11 -22.82
N TRP A 215 30.69 1.31 -22.47
CA TRP A 215 30.26 2.58 -21.84
C TRP A 215 30.94 2.82 -20.49
N VAL A 216 31.05 1.76 -19.68
CA VAL A 216 31.77 1.82 -18.40
C VAL A 216 33.26 2.07 -18.58
N GLU A 217 33.88 1.49 -19.58
CA GLU A 217 35.29 1.76 -19.91
C GLU A 217 35.49 3.24 -20.36
N ASN A 218 34.60 3.78 -21.18
CA ASN A 218 34.61 5.21 -21.52
C ASN A 218 34.43 6.11 -20.29
N ALA A 219 33.57 5.70 -19.35
CA ALA A 219 33.39 6.42 -18.10
C ALA A 219 34.64 6.38 -17.21
N ARG A 220 35.33 5.25 -17.14
CA ARG A 220 36.62 5.13 -16.45
C ARG A 220 37.70 5.95 -17.11
N ASP A 221 37.77 5.91 -18.45
CA ASP A 221 38.70 6.76 -19.20
C ASP A 221 38.49 8.24 -18.87
N TYR A 222 37.23 8.69 -18.82
CA TYR A 222 36.93 10.07 -18.39
C TYR A 222 37.39 10.35 -16.97
N LEU A 223 37.07 9.48 -16.01
CA LEU A 223 37.43 9.68 -14.60
C LEU A 223 38.97 9.69 -14.39
N VAL A 224 39.68 8.77 -15.00
CA VAL A 224 41.13 8.61 -14.80
C VAL A 224 41.91 9.63 -15.63
N ASN A 225 41.70 9.63 -16.94
CA ASN A 225 42.54 10.37 -17.86
C ASN A 225 42.13 11.84 -18.01
N TYR A 226 40.85 12.14 -17.82
CA TYR A 226 40.31 13.48 -17.95
C TYR A 226 40.14 14.17 -16.58
N ALA A 227 39.38 13.58 -15.66
CA ALA A 227 39.18 14.15 -14.33
C ALA A 227 40.37 13.94 -13.39
N GLY A 228 41.27 12.98 -13.68
CA GLY A 228 42.52 12.75 -12.96
C GLY A 228 42.38 12.00 -11.65
N LEU A 229 41.38 11.11 -11.54
CA LEU A 229 41.18 10.22 -10.40
C LEU A 229 42.05 8.96 -10.53
N SER A 230 42.50 8.44 -9.40
CA SER A 230 43.01 7.07 -9.35
C SER A 230 41.88 6.06 -9.27
N GLU A 231 42.17 4.79 -9.56
CA GLU A 231 41.18 3.67 -9.37
C GLU A 231 40.74 3.54 -7.91
N ASP A 232 41.59 3.87 -6.96
CA ASP A 232 41.25 3.86 -5.52
C ASP A 232 40.32 5.03 -5.18
N ASP A 233 40.54 6.23 -5.77
CA ASP A 233 39.62 7.36 -5.62
C ASP A 233 38.24 7.02 -6.18
N ILE A 234 38.16 6.39 -7.36
CA ILE A 234 36.90 5.99 -7.99
C ILE A 234 36.13 5.04 -7.06
N ARG A 235 36.79 4.02 -6.48
CA ARG A 235 36.15 3.09 -5.55
C ARG A 235 35.67 3.80 -4.29
N GLN A 236 36.52 4.65 -3.70
CA GLN A 236 36.13 5.43 -2.53
C GLN A 236 34.91 6.31 -2.82
N HIS A 237 34.88 6.99 -3.98
CA HIS A 237 33.75 7.85 -4.35
C HIS A 237 32.46 7.04 -4.54
N ILE A 238 32.53 5.84 -5.11
CA ILE A 238 31.37 4.96 -5.23
C ILE A 238 30.85 4.56 -3.85
N ASP A 239 31.73 4.14 -2.95
CA ASP A 239 31.35 3.73 -1.60
C ASP A 239 30.74 4.87 -0.78
N GLU A 240 31.28 6.09 -0.92
CA GLU A 240 30.81 7.25 -0.16
C GLU A 240 29.58 7.92 -0.77
N LEU A 241 29.51 8.02 -2.11
CA LEU A 241 28.44 8.74 -2.80
C LEU A 241 27.20 7.91 -3.09
N TYR A 242 27.27 6.57 -2.95
CA TYR A 242 26.14 5.66 -3.20
C TYR A 242 25.86 4.72 -2.02
N PRO A 243 25.69 5.22 -0.79
CA PRO A 243 25.61 4.38 0.42
C PRO A 243 24.46 3.35 0.35
N ASP A 244 23.35 3.68 -0.30
CA ASP A 244 22.18 2.81 -0.48
C ASP A 244 21.90 2.52 -1.97
N GLY A 245 22.93 2.64 -2.83
CA GLY A 245 22.81 2.48 -4.28
C GLY A 245 22.25 3.70 -5.01
N TYR A 246 21.97 4.80 -4.30
CA TYR A 246 21.52 6.08 -4.85
C TYR A 246 22.55 7.16 -4.60
N TYR A 247 22.72 8.07 -5.59
CA TYR A 247 23.66 9.15 -5.50
C TYR A 247 23.29 10.17 -4.41
N ASP A 248 24.20 10.43 -3.46
CA ASP A 248 24.05 11.52 -2.50
C ASP A 248 24.39 12.86 -3.15
N TYR A 249 23.40 13.58 -3.63
CA TYR A 249 23.58 14.86 -4.32
C TYR A 249 24.26 15.92 -3.48
N LYS A 250 24.09 15.94 -2.15
CA LYS A 250 24.69 16.95 -1.29
C LYS A 250 26.19 16.71 -1.13
N LEU A 251 26.57 15.47 -0.87
CA LEU A 251 27.97 15.08 -0.77
C LEU A 251 28.63 15.16 -2.15
N GLY A 252 27.95 14.68 -3.20
CA GLY A 252 28.42 14.68 -4.57
C GLY A 252 28.78 16.08 -5.08
N GLN A 253 27.97 17.09 -4.78
CA GLN A 253 28.28 18.46 -5.16
C GLN A 253 29.64 18.94 -4.58
N SER A 254 29.96 18.56 -3.34
CA SER A 254 31.26 18.94 -2.74
C SER A 254 32.42 18.24 -3.41
N TYR A 255 32.25 17.01 -3.89
CA TYR A 255 33.26 16.29 -4.67
C TYR A 255 33.42 16.89 -6.08
N GLU A 256 32.32 17.18 -6.75
CA GLU A 256 32.30 17.82 -8.07
C GLU A 256 33.04 19.17 -8.04
N ASP A 257 32.79 19.99 -7.02
CA ASP A 257 33.44 21.29 -6.82
C ASP A 257 34.94 21.12 -6.60
N LYS A 258 35.33 20.25 -5.66
CA LYS A 258 36.75 19.97 -5.33
C LYS A 258 37.53 19.49 -6.54
N TYR A 259 37.01 18.48 -7.25
CA TYR A 259 37.72 17.89 -8.39
C TYR A 259 37.72 18.80 -9.60
N TYR A 260 36.72 19.63 -9.81
CA TYR A 260 36.76 20.68 -10.82
C TYR A 260 37.87 21.72 -10.52
N GLU A 261 37.97 22.19 -9.27
CA GLU A 261 39.03 23.13 -8.88
C GLU A 261 40.45 22.54 -9.08
N GLU A 262 40.63 21.29 -8.67
CA GLU A 262 41.92 20.60 -8.87
C GLU A 262 42.25 20.42 -10.35
N TRP A 263 41.28 20.02 -11.14
CA TRP A 263 41.41 19.84 -12.59
C TRP A 263 41.71 21.16 -13.32
N SER A 264 41.00 22.23 -12.95
CA SER A 264 41.17 23.54 -13.58
C SER A 264 42.54 24.18 -13.32
N ARG A 265 43.21 23.79 -12.23
CA ARG A 265 44.56 24.28 -11.88
C ARG A 265 45.69 23.48 -12.54
N ARG A 266 45.44 22.26 -13.00
CA ARG A 266 46.42 21.44 -13.74
C ARG A 266 46.52 21.88 -15.19
#